data_f838259cf549d38c923c58bdd25d3e3c
#
_entry.id   f838259cf549d38c923c58bdd25d3e3c
#
_cell.length_a   1.000
_cell.length_b   1.000
_cell.length_c   1.000
_cell.angle_alpha   90.00
_cell.angle_beta   90.00
_cell.angle_gamma   90.00
#
_symmetry.space_group_name_H-M   'P 1'
#
loop_
_entity.id
_entity.type
_entity.pdbx_description
1 polymer ?
#
loop_
_entity_poly.entity_id
_entity_poly.type
_entity_poly.pdbx_seq_one_letter_code
_entity_poly.pdbx_strand_id
1 'polypeptide(L)'
;GRKHLKDIRGEHIQKLFNDMARRYSSTTINLVKVILSGMYTQAVRNGMVLRNPVKNTSVKKEKKKKKIRVMSIEEQNLFMRYSKNSQFYDLYMVALGTGMRNGELRALQWADIDFDNKIIHVNGTLKYIAKAKVKYMIDEPKSETSKRDIPMLENLVSVLREHRKHQLATRMLLGDKWRPEPGFENLVFTGSFGRCISENALYQDMKKIIVQIREDGHTFGEHTPHSLRHTFATRGFERGIPPKVMQEILGHKSITMTLDIYSHVLPDKKAEEINKLAAMF
;
A
#
# COMPACT_ATOMS: atom_id res chain seq x y z
N GLY A 1 9.68 -33.80 -4.45
CA GLY A 1 10.46 -34.32 -5.51
C GLY A 1 11.29 -35.55 -5.11
N ARG A 2 11.51 -36.43 -6.08
CA ARG A 2 12.28 -37.70 -5.89
C ARG A 2 13.76 -37.55 -6.23
N LYS A 3 14.24 -36.36 -6.67
CA LYS A 3 15.65 -36.16 -7.05
C LYS A 3 16.47 -35.68 -5.85
N HIS A 4 17.69 -36.20 -5.72
CA HIS A 4 18.63 -35.66 -4.75
C HIS A 4 19.09 -34.26 -5.14
N LEU A 5 19.47 -33.45 -4.15
CA LEU A 5 19.87 -32.06 -4.35
C LEU A 5 21.04 -31.95 -5.37
N LYS A 6 21.99 -32.87 -5.34
CA LYS A 6 23.14 -32.93 -6.26
C LYS A 6 22.78 -33.22 -7.71
N ASP A 7 21.60 -33.84 -7.97
CA ASP A 7 21.18 -34.27 -9.31
C ASP A 7 20.32 -33.18 -10.00
N ILE A 8 20.01 -32.09 -9.30
CA ILE A 8 19.25 -31.01 -9.86
C ILE A 8 20.16 -30.06 -10.63
N ARG A 9 19.89 -29.93 -11.94
CA ARG A 9 20.63 -29.08 -12.88
C ARG A 9 19.83 -27.83 -13.24
N GLY A 10 20.49 -26.86 -13.89
CA GLY A 10 19.85 -25.62 -14.33
C GLY A 10 18.64 -25.85 -15.23
N GLU A 11 18.67 -26.87 -16.10
CA GLU A 11 17.56 -27.27 -16.96
C GLU A 11 16.28 -27.64 -16.18
N HIS A 12 16.43 -28.35 -15.06
CA HIS A 12 15.28 -28.69 -14.20
C HIS A 12 14.65 -27.45 -13.56
N ILE A 13 15.50 -26.51 -13.13
CA ILE A 13 15.04 -25.22 -12.56
C ILE A 13 14.40 -24.35 -13.65
N GLN A 14 15.00 -24.31 -14.84
CA GLN A 14 14.43 -23.57 -15.97
C GLN A 14 13.07 -24.12 -16.39
N LYS A 15 12.92 -25.45 -16.45
CA LYS A 15 11.63 -26.10 -16.71
C LYS A 15 10.59 -25.71 -15.66
N LEU A 16 10.97 -25.75 -14.37
CA LEU A 16 10.08 -25.31 -13.28
C LEU A 16 9.61 -23.87 -13.52
N PHE A 17 10.51 -22.93 -13.84
CA PHE A 17 10.12 -21.54 -14.09
C PHE A 17 9.22 -21.38 -15.32
N ASN A 18 9.48 -22.17 -16.37
CA ASN A 18 8.65 -22.16 -17.57
C ASN A 18 7.23 -22.71 -17.28
N ASP A 19 7.12 -23.77 -16.46
CA ASP A 19 5.83 -24.33 -16.06
C ASP A 19 5.08 -23.35 -15.12
N MET A 20 5.78 -22.71 -14.20
CA MET A 20 5.20 -21.66 -13.34
C MET A 20 4.71 -20.44 -14.14
N ALA A 21 5.38 -20.09 -15.24
CA ALA A 21 4.99 -18.94 -16.07
C ALA A 21 3.61 -19.07 -16.73
N ARG A 22 3.04 -20.28 -16.77
CA ARG A 22 1.67 -20.52 -17.23
C ARG A 22 0.60 -20.05 -16.25
N ARG A 23 0.95 -19.91 -14.94
CA ARG A 23 -0.02 -19.66 -13.84
C ARG A 23 0.34 -18.47 -12.96
N TYR A 24 1.61 -18.09 -12.89
CA TYR A 24 2.13 -17.11 -11.95
C TYR A 24 2.83 -15.95 -12.67
N SER A 25 2.77 -14.77 -12.06
CA SER A 25 3.48 -13.59 -12.55
C SER A 25 5.00 -13.76 -12.50
N SER A 26 5.72 -13.03 -13.34
CA SER A 26 7.20 -13.00 -13.34
C SER A 26 7.75 -12.56 -11.97
N THR A 27 7.04 -11.70 -11.24
CA THR A 27 7.39 -11.29 -9.88
C THR A 27 7.36 -12.46 -8.89
N THR A 28 6.31 -13.29 -8.95
CA THR A 28 6.19 -14.50 -8.12
C THR A 28 7.29 -15.50 -8.44
N ILE A 29 7.57 -15.71 -9.72
CA ILE A 29 8.63 -16.63 -10.16
C ILE A 29 10.02 -16.13 -9.72
N ASN A 30 10.27 -14.83 -9.81
CA ASN A 30 11.51 -14.22 -9.31
C ASN A 30 11.67 -14.41 -7.80
N LEU A 31 10.60 -14.34 -7.00
CA LEU A 31 10.67 -14.64 -5.57
C LEU A 31 11.10 -16.09 -5.34
N VAL A 32 10.51 -17.04 -6.06
CA VAL A 32 10.92 -18.45 -5.99
C VAL A 32 12.38 -18.63 -6.43
N LYS A 33 12.82 -17.92 -7.49
CA LYS A 33 14.21 -17.92 -7.94
C LYS A 33 15.16 -17.45 -6.84
N VAL A 34 14.83 -16.36 -6.14
CA VAL A 34 15.65 -15.82 -5.03
C VAL A 34 15.76 -16.85 -3.90
N ILE A 35 14.64 -17.46 -3.49
CA ILE A 35 14.61 -18.47 -2.42
C ILE A 35 15.45 -19.70 -2.82
N LEU A 36 15.24 -20.26 -4.01
CA LEU A 36 16.00 -21.40 -4.48
C LEU A 36 17.50 -21.09 -4.61
N SER A 37 17.83 -19.87 -5.12
CA SER A 37 19.22 -19.46 -5.23
C SER A 37 19.90 -19.34 -3.87
N GLY A 38 19.20 -18.81 -2.87
CA GLY A 38 19.69 -18.75 -1.49
C GLY A 38 19.94 -20.14 -0.90
N MET A 39 19.00 -21.07 -1.06
CA MET A 39 19.13 -22.47 -0.63
C MET A 39 20.36 -23.14 -1.25
N TYR A 40 20.52 -23.03 -2.58
CA TYR A 40 21.67 -23.63 -3.27
C TYR A 40 22.99 -22.94 -2.93
N THR A 41 22.98 -21.64 -2.67
CA THR A 41 24.19 -20.93 -2.20
C THR A 41 24.64 -21.48 -0.85
N GLN A 42 23.69 -21.73 0.06
CA GLN A 42 24.01 -22.36 1.35
C GLN A 42 24.49 -23.83 1.18
N ALA A 43 23.87 -24.59 0.28
CA ALA A 43 24.28 -25.97 -0.01
C ALA A 43 25.69 -26.03 -0.60
N VAL A 44 26.12 -25.08 -1.42
CA VAL A 44 27.52 -24.96 -1.90
C VAL A 44 28.46 -24.67 -0.75
N ARG A 45 28.12 -23.72 0.14
CA ARG A 45 28.94 -23.41 1.33
C ARG A 45 29.13 -24.63 2.25
N ASN A 46 28.10 -25.46 2.36
CA ASN A 46 28.13 -26.69 3.17
C ASN A 46 28.76 -27.89 2.45
N GLY A 47 29.33 -27.74 1.24
CA GLY A 47 29.95 -28.82 0.47
C GLY A 47 28.95 -29.84 -0.09
N MET A 48 27.63 -29.61 0.02
CA MET A 48 26.62 -30.57 -0.43
C MET A 48 26.49 -30.64 -1.95
N VAL A 49 26.79 -29.55 -2.64
CA VAL A 49 26.79 -29.40 -4.10
C VAL A 49 27.96 -28.54 -4.56
N LEU A 50 28.50 -28.80 -5.75
CA LEU A 50 29.66 -28.07 -6.28
C LEU A 50 29.31 -26.67 -6.79
N ARG A 51 28.06 -26.45 -7.27
CA ARG A 51 27.63 -25.18 -7.87
C ARG A 51 26.13 -24.95 -7.69
N ASN A 52 25.76 -23.68 -7.75
CA ASN A 52 24.36 -23.28 -7.67
C ASN A 52 23.70 -23.35 -9.07
N PRO A 53 22.76 -24.30 -9.31
CA PRO A 53 22.15 -24.50 -10.62
C PRO A 53 21.17 -23.39 -11.02
N VAL A 54 20.79 -22.51 -10.08
CA VAL A 54 19.82 -21.42 -10.32
C VAL A 54 20.47 -20.20 -11.00
N LYS A 55 21.80 -20.02 -10.85
CA LYS A 55 22.51 -18.84 -11.37
C LYS A 55 22.31 -18.61 -12.87
N ASN A 56 22.31 -19.67 -13.67
CA ASN A 56 22.21 -19.60 -15.13
C ASN A 56 20.78 -19.75 -15.66
N THR A 57 19.77 -19.53 -14.81
CA THR A 57 18.37 -19.60 -15.23
C THR A 57 17.79 -18.19 -15.40
N SER A 58 16.82 -18.06 -16.30
CA SER A 58 16.14 -16.81 -16.57
C SER A 58 14.64 -16.91 -16.27
N VAL A 59 14.07 -15.77 -15.89
CA VAL A 59 12.61 -15.62 -15.77
C VAL A 59 12.16 -14.65 -16.86
N LYS A 60 11.26 -15.09 -17.74
CA LYS A 60 10.71 -14.21 -18.79
C LYS A 60 10.00 -13.03 -18.12
N LYS A 61 10.41 -11.82 -18.48
CA LYS A 61 9.73 -10.59 -18.04
C LYS A 61 8.37 -10.50 -18.75
N GLU A 62 7.32 -10.24 -17.99
CA GLU A 62 6.05 -9.87 -18.59
C GLU A 62 6.21 -8.53 -19.32
N LYS A 63 5.81 -8.47 -20.60
CA LYS A 63 5.84 -7.23 -21.40
C LYS A 63 4.75 -6.23 -20.99
N LYS A 64 3.71 -6.67 -20.26
CA LYS A 64 2.62 -5.78 -19.84
C LYS A 64 3.02 -5.04 -18.57
N LYS A 65 3.29 -3.74 -18.67
CA LYS A 65 3.30 -2.85 -17.51
C LYS A 65 1.90 -2.92 -16.87
N LYS A 66 1.82 -3.28 -15.59
CA LYS A 66 0.57 -3.17 -14.84
C LYS A 66 0.16 -1.69 -14.88
N LYS A 67 -1.01 -1.39 -15.45
CA LYS A 67 -1.56 -0.03 -15.37
C LYS A 67 -1.76 0.31 -13.91
N ILE A 68 -1.19 1.43 -13.48
CA ILE A 68 -1.47 2.02 -12.16
C ILE A 68 -2.95 2.38 -12.16
N ARG A 69 -3.69 1.89 -11.17
CA ARG A 69 -5.12 2.17 -11.05
C ARG A 69 -5.30 3.42 -10.20
N VAL A 70 -5.85 4.44 -10.83
CA VAL A 70 -6.18 5.73 -10.24
C VAL A 70 -7.67 5.93 -10.43
N MET A 71 -8.37 6.39 -9.40
CA MET A 71 -9.77 6.76 -9.53
C MET A 71 -9.89 8.04 -10.36
N SER A 72 -10.86 8.11 -11.29
CA SER A 72 -11.26 9.38 -11.87
C SER A 72 -11.85 10.29 -10.78
N ILE A 73 -12.10 11.56 -11.10
CA ILE A 73 -12.75 12.48 -10.16
C ILE A 73 -14.17 11.97 -9.83
N GLU A 74 -14.89 11.49 -10.85
CA GLU A 74 -16.24 10.92 -10.70
C GLU A 74 -16.22 9.65 -9.86
N GLU A 75 -15.28 8.73 -10.11
CA GLU A 75 -15.12 7.53 -9.31
C GLU A 75 -14.76 7.86 -7.85
N GLN A 76 -13.87 8.84 -7.63
CA GLN A 76 -13.53 9.29 -6.27
C GLN A 76 -14.75 9.84 -5.53
N ASN A 77 -15.56 10.67 -6.19
CA ASN A 77 -16.78 11.24 -5.61
C ASN A 77 -17.83 10.16 -5.32
N LEU A 78 -18.01 9.20 -6.25
CA LEU A 78 -18.89 8.05 -6.05
C LEU A 78 -18.42 7.22 -4.87
N PHE A 79 -17.14 6.85 -4.84
CA PHE A 79 -16.56 6.06 -3.75
C PHE A 79 -16.77 6.74 -2.40
N MET A 80 -16.49 8.03 -2.29
CA MET A 80 -16.67 8.78 -1.05
C MET A 80 -18.13 8.86 -0.63
N ARG A 81 -19.06 8.99 -1.58
CA ARG A 81 -20.51 8.99 -1.29
C ARG A 81 -20.99 7.64 -0.76
N TYR A 82 -20.60 6.54 -1.41
CA TYR A 82 -21.05 5.20 -1.03
C TYR A 82 -20.34 4.66 0.22
N SER A 83 -19.12 5.13 0.49
CA SER A 83 -18.38 4.73 1.69
C SER A 83 -18.86 5.40 2.99
N LYS A 84 -19.77 6.39 2.95
CA LYS A 84 -20.25 7.12 4.14
C LYS A 84 -20.79 6.20 5.25
N ASN A 85 -21.40 5.08 4.89
CA ASN A 85 -21.94 4.10 5.83
C ASN A 85 -20.91 3.03 6.23
N SER A 86 -19.69 3.06 5.70
CA SER A 86 -18.62 2.16 6.10
C SER A 86 -18.01 2.60 7.42
N GLN A 87 -17.71 1.63 8.29
CA GLN A 87 -16.92 1.87 9.50
C GLN A 87 -15.51 2.41 9.19
N PHE A 88 -15.05 2.31 7.94
CA PHE A 88 -13.73 2.77 7.49
C PHE A 88 -13.79 4.08 6.71
N TYR A 89 -14.93 4.79 6.73
CA TYR A 89 -15.09 6.04 5.98
C TYR A 89 -13.99 7.07 6.28
N ASP A 90 -13.74 7.35 7.55
CA ASP A 90 -12.73 8.32 7.98
C ASP A 90 -11.32 7.88 7.60
N LEU A 91 -11.05 6.56 7.66
CA LEU A 91 -9.79 5.99 7.17
C LEU A 91 -9.61 6.25 5.66
N TYR A 92 -10.67 6.09 4.85
CA TYR A 92 -10.63 6.38 3.42
C TYR A 92 -10.43 7.87 3.14
N MET A 93 -11.05 8.75 3.92
CA MET A 93 -10.83 10.20 3.85
C MET A 93 -9.36 10.53 4.09
N VAL A 94 -8.76 10.00 5.15
CA VAL A 94 -7.35 10.22 5.49
C VAL A 94 -6.44 9.60 4.43
N ALA A 95 -6.76 8.41 3.92
CA ALA A 95 -6.00 7.77 2.85
C ALA A 95 -5.93 8.63 1.57
N LEU A 96 -7.08 9.20 1.15
CA LEU A 96 -7.18 10.07 -0.02
C LEU A 96 -6.56 11.45 0.21
N GLY A 97 -6.48 11.92 1.45
CA GLY A 97 -5.92 13.23 1.78
C GLY A 97 -4.44 13.24 2.15
N THR A 98 -3.83 12.06 2.38
CA THR A 98 -2.43 11.95 2.84
C THR A 98 -1.56 11.04 1.96
N GLY A 99 -2.18 10.14 1.20
CA GLY A 99 -1.47 9.12 0.44
C GLY A 99 -0.70 8.11 1.29
N MET A 100 -1.00 7.96 2.58
CA MET A 100 -0.38 6.96 3.45
C MET A 100 -0.59 5.54 2.92
N ARG A 101 0.35 4.65 3.21
CA ARG A 101 0.18 3.22 2.91
C ARG A 101 -0.87 2.60 3.82
N ASN A 102 -1.58 1.59 3.33
CA ASN A 102 -2.58 0.87 4.13
C ASN A 102 -2.02 0.40 5.49
N GLY A 103 -0.81 -0.15 5.51
CA GLY A 103 -0.18 -0.58 6.76
C GLY A 103 0.18 0.57 7.71
N GLU A 104 0.51 1.75 7.18
CA GLU A 104 0.78 2.96 7.96
C GLU A 104 -0.51 3.52 8.58
N LEU A 105 -1.60 3.61 7.80
CA LEU A 105 -2.92 4.03 8.30
C LEU A 105 -3.40 3.13 9.45
N ARG A 106 -3.24 1.82 9.31
CA ARG A 106 -3.64 0.86 10.35
C ARG A 106 -2.74 0.87 11.59
N ALA A 107 -1.51 1.37 11.46
CA ALA A 107 -0.56 1.52 12.56
C ALA A 107 -0.65 2.86 13.27
N LEU A 108 -1.37 3.84 12.69
CA LEU A 108 -1.42 5.22 13.16
C LEU A 108 -2.01 5.28 14.57
N GLN A 109 -1.31 5.95 15.49
CA GLN A 109 -1.74 6.17 16.86
C GLN A 109 -2.12 7.63 17.07
N TRP A 110 -2.93 7.90 18.10
CA TRP A 110 -3.33 9.28 18.43
C TRP A 110 -2.13 10.15 18.83
N ALA A 111 -1.07 9.57 19.36
CA ALA A 111 0.18 10.27 19.67
C ALA A 111 0.95 10.71 18.41
N ASP A 112 0.67 10.10 17.25
CA ASP A 112 1.30 10.46 15.98
C ASP A 112 0.62 11.67 15.30
N ILE A 113 -0.46 12.22 15.88
CA ILE A 113 -1.24 13.33 15.30
C ILE A 113 -1.00 14.59 16.10
N ASP A 114 -0.27 15.51 15.54
CA ASP A 114 -0.12 16.87 16.05
C ASP A 114 -1.22 17.75 15.43
N PHE A 115 -2.26 18.01 16.24
CA PHE A 115 -3.40 18.83 15.83
C PHE A 115 -3.07 20.33 15.78
N ASP A 116 -2.10 20.78 16.56
CA ASP A 116 -1.72 22.20 16.66
C ASP A 116 -0.88 22.61 15.46
N ASN A 117 0.10 21.80 15.09
CA ASN A 117 0.94 22.00 13.90
C ASN A 117 0.32 21.38 12.64
N LYS A 118 -0.80 20.65 12.74
CA LYS A 118 -1.49 19.97 11.64
C LYS A 118 -0.59 18.99 10.90
N ILE A 119 0.11 18.13 11.65
CA ILE A 119 1.07 17.16 11.12
C ILE A 119 0.68 15.74 11.55
N ILE A 120 0.82 14.80 10.63
CA ILE A 120 0.81 13.36 10.92
C ILE A 120 2.24 12.85 10.84
N HIS A 121 2.74 12.29 11.94
CA HIS A 121 4.03 11.62 12.01
C HIS A 121 3.87 10.15 11.60
N VAL A 122 4.47 9.76 10.48
CA VAL A 122 4.41 8.36 10.02
C VAL A 122 5.58 7.60 10.60
N ASN A 123 5.31 6.83 11.66
CA ASN A 123 6.34 6.16 12.48
C ASN A 123 6.39 4.64 12.31
N GLY A 124 5.39 4.01 11.66
CA GLY A 124 5.37 2.56 11.58
C GLY A 124 4.38 1.99 10.57
N THR A 125 4.42 0.68 10.46
CA THR A 125 3.54 -0.11 9.60
C THR A 125 3.01 -1.32 10.37
N LEU A 126 1.69 -1.50 10.43
CA LEU A 126 1.07 -2.66 11.06
C LEU A 126 1.26 -3.91 10.21
N LYS A 127 1.85 -4.93 10.81
CA LYS A 127 2.06 -6.25 10.21
C LYS A 127 1.34 -7.33 10.99
N TYR A 128 0.84 -8.33 10.27
CA TYR A 128 0.27 -9.55 10.85
C TYR A 128 1.29 -10.69 10.78
N ILE A 129 1.50 -11.39 11.91
CA ILE A 129 2.43 -12.51 12.02
C ILE A 129 1.65 -13.77 12.41
N ALA A 130 1.34 -14.61 11.42
CA ALA A 130 0.42 -15.75 11.57
C ALA A 130 0.83 -16.78 12.66
N LYS A 131 2.12 -16.93 12.94
CA LYS A 131 2.65 -17.95 13.87
C LYS A 131 3.15 -17.37 15.20
N ALA A 132 2.99 -16.07 15.46
CA ALA A 132 3.42 -15.44 16.70
C ALA A 132 2.31 -15.49 17.77
N LYS A 133 2.70 -15.47 19.06
CA LYS A 133 1.76 -15.29 20.19
C LYS A 133 1.02 -13.97 20.06
N VAL A 134 1.75 -12.89 19.76
CA VAL A 134 1.18 -11.57 19.43
C VAL A 134 1.08 -11.51 17.90
N LYS A 135 -0.15 -11.51 17.40
CA LYS A 135 -0.43 -11.61 15.97
C LYS A 135 -0.15 -10.33 15.19
N TYR A 136 -0.05 -9.19 15.84
CA TYR A 136 0.21 -7.90 15.25
C TYR A 136 1.48 -7.28 15.82
N MET A 137 2.22 -6.58 15.00
CA MET A 137 3.34 -5.73 15.42
C MET A 137 3.38 -4.47 14.56
N ILE A 138 3.83 -3.38 15.13
CA ILE A 138 4.24 -2.20 14.37
C ILE A 138 5.72 -2.40 14.05
N ASP A 139 6.02 -2.53 12.75
CA ASP A 139 7.38 -2.60 12.25
C ASP A 139 7.88 -1.16 12.06
N GLU A 140 8.95 -0.85 12.74
CA GLU A 140 9.59 0.45 12.57
C GLU A 140 10.13 0.59 11.15
N PRO A 141 10.14 1.79 10.60
CA PRO A 141 10.65 2.03 9.27
C PRO A 141 12.13 1.61 9.17
N LYS A 142 12.45 0.71 8.26
CA LYS A 142 13.83 0.22 8.03
C LYS A 142 14.80 1.27 7.48
N SER A 143 14.32 2.46 7.14
CA SER A 143 15.12 3.57 6.64
C SER A 143 14.58 4.88 7.18
N GLU A 144 15.45 5.85 7.44
CA GLU A 144 15.06 7.20 7.85
C GLU A 144 14.08 7.86 6.88
N THR A 145 14.18 7.57 5.59
CA THR A 145 13.26 8.09 4.56
C THR A 145 11.82 7.55 4.70
N SER A 146 11.59 6.55 5.54
CA SER A 146 10.25 6.01 5.79
C SER A 146 9.57 6.67 7.00
N LYS A 147 10.34 7.26 7.92
CA LYS A 147 9.82 8.22 8.91
C LYS A 147 9.63 9.54 8.18
N ARG A 148 8.46 10.10 8.27
CA ARG A 148 8.15 11.36 7.60
C ARG A 148 6.95 12.03 8.23
N ASP A 149 6.91 13.33 8.04
CA ASP A 149 5.82 14.19 8.45
C ASP A 149 4.94 14.51 7.26
N ILE A 150 3.62 14.38 7.43
CA ILE A 150 2.63 14.69 6.40
C ILE A 150 1.78 15.86 6.92
N PRO A 151 1.86 17.04 6.29
CA PRO A 151 0.97 18.15 6.61
C PRO A 151 -0.50 17.79 6.33
N MET A 152 -1.39 18.15 7.24
CA MET A 152 -2.83 17.93 7.11
C MET A 152 -3.52 19.18 6.56
N LEU A 153 -4.46 18.95 5.64
CA LEU A 153 -5.44 19.95 5.26
C LEU A 153 -6.45 20.17 6.41
N GLU A 154 -7.03 21.36 6.53
CA GLU A 154 -7.97 21.72 7.60
C GLU A 154 -9.17 20.76 7.70
N ASN A 155 -9.69 20.33 6.56
CA ASN A 155 -10.78 19.36 6.52
C ASN A 155 -10.38 18.00 7.11
N LEU A 156 -9.13 17.55 6.97
CA LEU A 156 -8.65 16.31 7.59
C LEU A 156 -8.49 16.45 9.10
N VAL A 157 -8.05 17.61 9.59
CA VAL A 157 -8.03 17.92 11.02
C VAL A 157 -9.43 17.78 11.63
N SER A 158 -10.44 18.33 10.95
CA SER A 158 -11.83 18.23 11.38
C SER A 158 -12.34 16.79 11.37
N VAL A 159 -12.04 16.02 10.33
CA VAL A 159 -12.38 14.58 10.24
C VAL A 159 -11.76 13.80 11.39
N LEU A 160 -10.47 14.00 11.67
CA LEU A 160 -9.77 13.25 12.72
C LEU A 160 -10.26 13.65 14.12
N ARG A 161 -10.59 14.92 14.37
CA ARG A 161 -11.18 15.36 15.64
C ARG A 161 -12.54 14.72 15.87
N GLU A 162 -13.39 14.67 14.84
CA GLU A 162 -14.71 14.05 14.94
C GLU A 162 -14.60 12.54 15.09
N HIS A 163 -13.70 11.89 14.34
CA HIS A 163 -13.40 10.48 14.48
C HIS A 163 -12.97 10.12 15.93
N ARG A 164 -12.13 10.96 16.55
CA ARG A 164 -11.71 10.76 17.95
C ARG A 164 -12.89 10.80 18.91
N LYS A 165 -13.81 11.75 18.73
CA LYS A 165 -15.02 11.83 19.57
C LYS A 165 -15.88 10.59 19.40
N HIS A 166 -16.15 10.17 18.17
CA HIS A 166 -16.93 8.97 17.88
C HIS A 166 -16.28 7.70 18.43
N GLN A 167 -14.96 7.56 18.31
CA GLN A 167 -14.25 6.42 18.87
C GLN A 167 -14.33 6.38 20.39
N LEU A 168 -14.17 7.53 21.08
CA LEU A 168 -14.30 7.63 22.52
C LEU A 168 -15.72 7.30 22.97
N ALA A 169 -16.75 7.83 22.31
CA ALA A 169 -18.16 7.53 22.61
C ALA A 169 -18.45 6.02 22.43
N THR A 170 -17.95 5.42 21.34
CA THR A 170 -18.08 3.98 21.08
C THR A 170 -17.38 3.14 22.15
N ARG A 171 -16.18 3.55 22.59
CA ARG A 171 -15.45 2.90 23.66
C ARG A 171 -16.21 2.94 24.98
N MET A 172 -16.80 4.08 25.31
CA MET A 172 -17.63 4.24 26.53
C MET A 172 -18.89 3.35 26.46
N LEU A 173 -19.56 3.32 25.31
CA LEU A 173 -20.77 2.51 25.10
C LEU A 173 -20.48 1.01 25.19
N LEU A 174 -19.36 0.55 24.67
CA LEU A 174 -18.96 -0.86 24.68
C LEU A 174 -18.39 -1.32 26.03
N GLY A 175 -17.85 -0.42 26.84
CA GLY A 175 -17.24 -0.76 28.13
C GLY A 175 -16.26 -1.94 28.02
N ASP A 176 -16.48 -3.01 28.80
CA ASP A 176 -15.63 -4.22 28.79
C ASP A 176 -15.59 -5.00 27.48
N LYS A 177 -16.51 -4.69 26.54
CA LYS A 177 -16.47 -5.27 25.19
C LYS A 177 -15.41 -4.61 24.31
N TRP A 178 -14.94 -3.41 24.66
CA TRP A 178 -13.83 -2.78 23.96
C TRP A 178 -12.52 -3.44 24.38
N ARG A 179 -11.99 -4.28 23.51
CA ARG A 179 -10.83 -5.16 23.79
C ARG A 179 -9.78 -5.05 22.67
N PRO A 180 -8.99 -3.97 22.65
CA PRO A 180 -7.87 -3.85 21.71
C PRO A 180 -6.85 -4.97 21.96
N GLU A 181 -6.01 -5.28 21.00
CA GLU A 181 -4.84 -6.11 21.22
C GLU A 181 -3.86 -5.37 22.14
N PRO A 182 -3.15 -6.10 23.04
CA PRO A 182 -2.16 -5.49 23.95
C PRO A 182 -1.09 -4.70 23.18
N GLY A 183 -0.88 -3.44 23.59
CA GLY A 183 0.04 -2.50 22.92
C GLY A 183 -0.57 -1.73 21.75
N PHE A 184 -1.88 -1.91 21.48
CA PHE A 184 -2.61 -1.24 20.40
C PHE A 184 -3.83 -0.45 20.87
N GLU A 185 -3.82 -0.03 22.12
CA GLU A 185 -4.94 0.65 22.79
C GLU A 185 -5.22 2.05 22.22
N ASN A 186 -4.23 2.65 21.58
CA ASN A 186 -4.25 4.03 21.12
C ASN A 186 -4.29 4.19 19.58
N LEU A 187 -4.65 3.14 18.85
CA LEU A 187 -4.80 3.24 17.41
C LEU A 187 -5.89 4.25 17.03
N VAL A 188 -5.61 5.05 16.00
CA VAL A 188 -6.60 5.96 15.42
C VAL A 188 -7.71 5.18 14.76
N PHE A 189 -7.36 4.24 13.88
CA PHE A 189 -8.34 3.42 13.18
C PHE A 189 -8.38 2.01 13.74
N THR A 190 -9.54 1.60 14.20
CA THR A 190 -9.78 0.28 14.77
C THR A 190 -10.92 -0.43 14.03
N GLY A 191 -10.90 -1.74 14.06
CA GLY A 191 -12.06 -2.57 13.72
C GLY A 191 -13.07 -2.63 14.87
N SER A 192 -14.06 -3.50 14.74
CA SER A 192 -15.05 -3.73 15.79
C SER A 192 -14.39 -4.06 17.12
N PHE A 193 -14.94 -3.53 18.20
CA PHE A 193 -14.47 -3.72 19.56
C PHE A 193 -13.02 -3.25 19.84
N GLY A 194 -12.52 -2.27 19.07
CA GLY A 194 -11.17 -1.72 19.26
C GLY A 194 -10.04 -2.56 18.68
N ARG A 195 -10.34 -3.64 17.94
CA ARG A 195 -9.35 -4.56 17.38
C ARG A 195 -8.53 -3.94 16.26
N CYS A 196 -7.32 -4.45 16.06
CA CYS A 196 -6.51 -4.12 14.88
C CYS A 196 -7.24 -4.47 13.59
N ILE A 197 -7.24 -3.55 12.62
CA ILE A 197 -7.82 -3.79 11.30
C ILE A 197 -6.91 -4.73 10.52
N SER A 198 -7.45 -5.84 9.98
CA SER A 198 -6.70 -6.68 9.06
C SER A 198 -6.61 -6.03 7.66
N GLU A 199 -5.56 -6.34 6.92
CA GLU A 199 -5.44 -5.87 5.53
C GLU A 199 -6.61 -6.34 4.66
N ASN A 200 -7.05 -7.57 4.88
CA ASN A 200 -8.17 -8.15 4.16
C ASN A 200 -9.50 -7.46 4.49
N ALA A 201 -9.70 -6.96 5.70
CA ALA A 201 -10.92 -6.26 6.09
C ALA A 201 -11.17 -5.01 5.23
N LEU A 202 -10.14 -4.17 5.03
CA LEU A 202 -10.24 -2.99 4.16
C LEU A 202 -10.46 -3.38 2.69
N TYR A 203 -9.80 -4.44 2.24
CA TYR A 203 -10.01 -4.93 0.87
C TYR A 203 -11.44 -5.41 0.63
N GLN A 204 -12.01 -6.18 1.56
CA GLN A 204 -13.39 -6.70 1.45
C GLN A 204 -14.43 -5.58 1.58
N ASP A 205 -14.22 -4.62 2.47
CA ASP A 205 -15.11 -3.48 2.61
C ASP A 205 -15.14 -2.63 1.33
N MET A 206 -13.97 -2.27 0.82
CA MET A 206 -13.87 -1.55 -0.44
C MET A 206 -14.52 -2.29 -1.61
N LYS A 207 -14.34 -3.62 -1.66
CA LYS A 207 -14.98 -4.47 -2.67
C LYS A 207 -16.52 -4.41 -2.57
N LYS A 208 -17.07 -4.45 -1.36
CA LYS A 208 -18.53 -4.30 -1.14
C LYS A 208 -19.04 -2.96 -1.65
N ILE A 209 -18.34 -1.88 -1.32
CA ILE A 209 -18.68 -0.54 -1.80
C ILE A 209 -18.68 -0.48 -3.33
N ILE A 210 -17.64 -1.04 -3.98
CA ILE A 210 -17.54 -1.07 -5.45
C ILE A 210 -18.69 -1.88 -6.08
N VAL A 211 -19.03 -3.01 -5.48
CA VAL A 211 -20.17 -3.83 -5.95
C VAL A 211 -21.46 -3.02 -5.88
N GLN A 212 -21.73 -2.35 -4.76
CA GLN A 212 -22.95 -1.54 -4.59
C GLN A 212 -23.01 -0.38 -5.60
N ILE A 213 -21.89 0.33 -5.84
CA ILE A 213 -21.83 1.37 -6.86
C ILE A 213 -22.23 0.83 -8.24
N ARG A 214 -21.81 -0.36 -8.59
CA ARG A 214 -22.12 -1.01 -9.88
C ARG A 214 -23.55 -1.51 -9.95
N GLU A 215 -24.08 -2.05 -8.86
CA GLU A 215 -25.47 -2.50 -8.75
C GLU A 215 -26.45 -1.34 -8.90
N ASP A 216 -26.08 -0.13 -8.44
CA ASP A 216 -26.82 1.09 -8.64
C ASP A 216 -26.65 1.72 -10.06
N GLY A 217 -26.02 0.96 -10.98
CA GLY A 217 -25.91 1.33 -12.41
C GLY A 217 -24.74 2.26 -12.76
N HIS A 218 -23.84 2.53 -11.84
CA HIS A 218 -22.67 3.36 -12.13
C HIS A 218 -21.51 2.55 -12.70
N THR A 219 -20.85 3.07 -13.72
CA THR A 219 -19.57 2.51 -14.20
C THR A 219 -18.47 2.81 -13.17
N PHE A 220 -17.82 1.75 -12.68
CA PHE A 220 -16.75 1.89 -11.69
C PHE A 220 -15.66 0.84 -11.93
N GLY A 221 -14.38 1.26 -11.89
CA GLY A 221 -13.23 0.40 -12.11
C GLY A 221 -12.94 -0.54 -10.95
N GLU A 222 -12.01 -1.47 -11.16
CA GLU A 222 -11.47 -2.30 -10.09
C GLU A 222 -10.42 -1.51 -9.31
N HIS A 223 -10.66 -1.26 -8.04
CA HIS A 223 -9.73 -0.55 -7.16
C HIS A 223 -9.42 -1.36 -5.91
N THR A 224 -8.31 -1.03 -5.28
CA THR A 224 -7.85 -1.63 -4.03
C THR A 224 -7.48 -0.51 -3.04
N PRO A 225 -7.32 -0.77 -1.75
CA PRO A 225 -6.88 0.27 -0.81
C PRO A 225 -5.59 0.99 -1.24
N HIS A 226 -4.72 0.34 -2.00
CA HIS A 226 -3.51 0.97 -2.55
C HIS A 226 -3.80 1.99 -3.66
N SER A 227 -4.93 1.84 -4.38
CA SER A 227 -5.37 2.80 -5.40
C SER A 227 -5.66 4.18 -4.82
N LEU A 228 -6.07 4.28 -3.54
CA LEU A 228 -6.31 5.56 -2.87
C LEU A 228 -5.04 6.41 -2.81
N ARG A 229 -3.91 5.78 -2.49
CA ARG A 229 -2.59 6.43 -2.49
C ARG A 229 -2.15 6.85 -3.90
N HIS A 230 -2.41 6.03 -4.91
CA HIS A 230 -2.14 6.42 -6.30
C HIS A 230 -3.02 7.59 -6.72
N THR A 231 -4.28 7.60 -6.31
CA THR A 231 -5.21 8.71 -6.56
C THR A 231 -4.72 9.99 -5.91
N PHE A 232 -4.32 9.96 -4.64
CA PHE A 232 -3.72 11.12 -3.96
C PHE A 232 -2.50 11.67 -4.73
N ALA A 233 -1.56 10.80 -5.11
CA ALA A 233 -0.37 11.21 -5.84
C ALA A 233 -0.71 11.85 -7.19
N THR A 234 -1.65 11.24 -7.93
CA THR A 234 -2.12 11.77 -9.21
C THR A 234 -2.78 13.15 -9.06
N ARG A 235 -3.68 13.30 -8.06
CA ARG A 235 -4.30 14.61 -7.75
C ARG A 235 -3.28 15.68 -7.39
N GLY A 236 -2.24 15.30 -6.63
CA GLY A 236 -1.14 16.20 -6.30
C GLY A 236 -0.37 16.65 -7.55
N PHE A 237 -0.08 15.73 -8.48
CA PHE A 237 0.58 16.07 -9.74
C PHE A 237 -0.28 16.94 -10.67
N GLU A 238 -1.57 16.66 -10.76
CA GLU A 238 -2.53 17.49 -11.48
C GLU A 238 -2.58 18.91 -10.94
N ARG A 239 -2.36 19.08 -9.63
CA ARG A 239 -2.29 20.37 -8.94
C ARG A 239 -0.90 21.00 -8.94
N GLY A 240 0.08 20.41 -9.60
CA GLY A 240 1.41 20.96 -9.76
C GLY A 240 2.40 20.67 -8.62
N ILE A 241 2.09 19.74 -7.70
CA ILE A 241 3.08 19.36 -6.68
C ILE A 241 4.31 18.75 -7.36
N PRO A 242 5.52 19.26 -7.08
CA PRO A 242 6.74 18.73 -7.70
C PRO A 242 6.97 17.26 -7.35
N PRO A 243 7.51 16.43 -8.29
CA PRO A 243 7.76 15.01 -8.03
C PRO A 243 8.63 14.73 -6.81
N LYS A 244 9.60 15.60 -6.51
CA LYS A 244 10.47 15.45 -5.34
C LYS A 244 9.70 15.65 -4.04
N VAL A 245 8.85 16.65 -3.95
CA VAL A 245 7.98 16.90 -2.79
C VAL A 245 7.00 15.73 -2.60
N MET A 246 6.39 15.26 -3.70
CA MET A 246 5.50 14.10 -3.66
C MET A 246 6.24 12.83 -3.22
N GLN A 247 7.49 12.64 -3.64
CA GLN A 247 8.32 11.53 -3.18
C GLN A 247 8.47 11.53 -1.65
N GLU A 248 8.73 12.69 -1.07
CA GLU A 248 8.91 12.87 0.38
C GLU A 248 7.61 12.61 1.14
N ILE A 249 6.49 13.23 0.71
CA ILE A 249 5.16 13.00 1.29
C ILE A 249 4.79 11.51 1.26
N LEU A 250 5.01 10.85 0.13
CA LEU A 250 4.71 9.44 -0.03
C LEU A 250 5.72 8.53 0.69
N GLY A 251 6.93 8.99 0.98
CA GLY A 251 8.00 8.15 1.51
C GLY A 251 8.40 7.05 0.53
N HIS A 252 8.60 7.41 -0.75
CA HIS A 252 9.12 6.49 -1.75
C HIS A 252 10.64 6.42 -1.67
N LYS A 253 11.18 5.22 -1.52
CA LYS A 253 12.62 4.98 -1.45
C LYS A 253 13.38 5.43 -2.71
N SER A 254 12.72 5.41 -3.88
CA SER A 254 13.27 5.84 -5.15
C SER A 254 12.33 6.81 -5.84
N ILE A 255 12.89 7.87 -6.41
CA ILE A 255 12.15 8.83 -7.24
C ILE A 255 11.48 8.17 -8.44
N THR A 256 12.05 7.08 -8.96
CA THR A 256 11.49 6.32 -10.09
C THR A 256 10.06 5.85 -9.79
N MET A 257 9.76 5.42 -8.55
CA MET A 257 8.41 5.01 -8.16
C MET A 257 7.40 6.17 -8.25
N THR A 258 7.86 7.39 -7.97
CA THR A 258 7.06 8.60 -8.03
C THR A 258 6.87 9.03 -9.49
N LEU A 259 7.95 8.97 -10.29
CA LEU A 259 7.93 9.31 -11.70
C LEU A 259 7.09 8.32 -12.53
N ASP A 260 7.01 7.06 -12.14
CA ASP A 260 6.11 6.09 -12.77
C ASP A 260 4.64 6.53 -12.66
N ILE A 261 4.23 7.11 -11.52
CA ILE A 261 2.88 7.68 -11.35
C ILE A 261 2.75 8.99 -12.16
N TYR A 262 3.75 9.87 -12.06
CA TYR A 262 3.77 11.15 -12.77
C TYR A 262 3.66 11.00 -14.30
N SER A 263 4.27 9.95 -14.86
CA SER A 263 4.22 9.67 -16.30
C SER A 263 2.80 9.45 -16.84
N HIS A 264 1.84 9.12 -16.00
CA HIS A 264 0.43 8.99 -16.39
C HIS A 264 -0.30 10.34 -16.49
N VAL A 265 0.21 11.38 -15.83
CA VAL A 265 -0.35 12.75 -15.82
C VAL A 265 0.31 13.63 -16.89
N LEU A 266 1.56 13.32 -17.25
CA LEU A 266 2.37 14.11 -18.20
C LEU A 266 1.75 14.37 -19.58
N PRO A 267 1.04 13.41 -20.24
CA PRO A 267 0.52 13.65 -21.58
C PRO A 267 -0.41 14.87 -21.64
N ASP A 268 -1.24 15.04 -20.61
CA ASP A 268 -2.23 16.12 -20.57
C ASP A 268 -1.62 17.49 -20.23
N LYS A 269 -0.45 17.50 -19.54
CA LYS A 269 0.21 18.73 -19.07
C LYS A 269 1.25 19.29 -20.03
N LYS A 270 1.71 18.54 -21.02
CA LYS A 270 2.80 19.00 -21.92
C LYS A 270 2.46 20.32 -22.64
N ALA A 271 1.23 20.44 -23.13
CA ALA A 271 0.79 21.64 -23.82
C ALA A 271 0.69 22.84 -22.87
N GLU A 272 0.14 22.62 -21.66
CA GLU A 272 0.03 23.65 -20.62
C GLU A 272 1.42 24.16 -20.18
N GLU A 273 2.37 23.23 -19.94
CA GLU A 273 3.72 23.60 -19.49
C GLU A 273 4.52 24.34 -20.57
N ILE A 274 4.37 23.94 -21.85
CA ILE A 274 4.99 24.68 -22.96
C ILE A 274 4.37 26.07 -23.13
N ASN A 275 3.06 26.19 -22.97
CA ASN A 275 2.37 27.49 -23.07
C ASN A 275 2.83 28.49 -22.00
N LYS A 276 3.34 28.05 -20.85
CA LYS A 276 3.95 28.95 -19.85
C LYS A 276 5.17 29.68 -20.37
N LEU A 277 5.85 29.15 -21.38
CA LEU A 277 7.00 29.79 -22.03
C LEU A 277 6.58 30.86 -23.04
N ALA A 278 5.31 30.87 -23.49
CA ALA A 278 4.82 31.82 -24.48
C ALA A 278 4.97 33.29 -24.06
N ALA A 279 5.01 33.58 -22.75
CA ALA A 279 5.28 34.92 -22.22
C ALA A 279 6.76 35.33 -22.30
N MET A 280 7.67 34.40 -22.67
CA MET A 280 9.11 34.67 -22.78
C MET A 280 9.56 34.90 -24.24
N PHE A 281 8.68 34.64 -25.22
CA PHE A 281 8.85 34.83 -26.66
C PHE A 281 7.77 35.73 -27.25
#